data_797747d1280350a7c7ba92db9256e277
#
_entry.id   797747d1280350a7c7ba92db9256e277
#
_cell.length_a   1.000
_cell.length_b   1.000
_cell.length_c   1.000
_cell.angle_alpha   90.00
_cell.angle_beta   90.00
_cell.angle_gamma   90.00
#
_symmetry.space_group_name_H-M   'P 1'
#
loop_
_entity.id
_entity.type
_entity.pdbx_description
1 polymer ?
#
loop_
_entity_poly.entity_id
_entity_poly.type
_entity_poly.pdbx_seq_one_letter_code
_entity_poly.pdbx_strand_id
1 'polypeptide(L)'
;ELNKQLAQMLKGGVIMDVTNVEQAKIAQEAGAVAVMALERVPADIRREGGVARMSDPKMIREIKEAVSIPVMAKARIGHFVEAQILQAIGIDYIDESEVLTPSDDENHIYKQDFDIPFVCGARNLGEALRRIGEGASMIRTKGEAGTGNVIEAVRHFRTMQKDINRVKSATSSELMHIAKEMGAPFDLVCYVHEHGKLPVLHAPRRLRRPDGQD
;
A
#
# COMPACT_ATOMS: atom_id res chain seq x y z
N GLU A 1 -1.21 -1.06 17.23
CA GLU A 1 0.28 -0.94 17.30
C GLU A 1 0.96 -2.17 16.67
N LEU A 2 0.50 -3.39 16.94
CA LEU A 2 1.07 -4.63 16.37
C LEU A 2 1.15 -4.58 14.84
N ASN A 3 0.07 -4.19 14.16
CA ASN A 3 0.02 -4.11 12.70
C ASN A 3 1.06 -3.14 12.11
N LYS A 4 1.36 -2.03 12.79
CA LYS A 4 2.43 -1.11 12.38
C LYS A 4 3.80 -1.73 12.55
N GLN A 5 4.02 -2.51 13.61
CA GLN A 5 5.28 -3.23 13.83
C GLN A 5 5.49 -4.32 12.78
N LEU A 6 4.44 -5.08 12.44
CA LEU A 6 4.49 -6.07 11.36
C LEU A 6 4.86 -5.42 10.03
N ALA A 7 4.27 -4.27 9.71
CA ALA A 7 4.62 -3.54 8.48
C ALA A 7 6.10 -3.08 8.47
N GLN A 8 6.70 -2.73 9.62
CA GLN A 8 8.12 -2.35 9.69
C GLN A 8 9.07 -3.48 9.31
N MET A 9 8.66 -4.74 9.44
CA MET A 9 9.47 -5.90 9.02
C MET A 9 9.73 -5.92 7.51
N LEU A 10 8.91 -5.25 6.72
CA LEU A 10 9.06 -5.14 5.25
C LEU A 10 10.03 -4.05 4.82
N LYS A 11 10.53 -3.24 5.77
CA LYS A 11 11.38 -2.07 5.49
C LYS A 11 12.68 -2.49 4.80
N GLY A 12 12.97 -1.81 3.69
CA GLY A 12 14.20 -2.03 2.93
C GLY A 12 14.19 -3.27 2.03
N GLY A 13 13.18 -4.13 2.14
CA GLY A 13 13.03 -5.31 1.31
C GLY A 13 12.25 -5.08 0.02
N VAL A 14 12.13 -6.13 -0.77
CA VAL A 14 11.37 -6.17 -2.02
C VAL A 14 10.14 -7.03 -1.84
N ILE A 15 8.99 -6.53 -2.25
CA ILE A 15 7.73 -7.27 -2.38
C ILE A 15 7.57 -7.62 -3.85
N MET A 16 7.43 -8.91 -4.18
CA MET A 16 7.31 -9.38 -5.55
C MET A 16 5.88 -9.79 -5.88
N ASP A 17 5.36 -9.29 -7.00
CA ASP A 17 4.10 -9.76 -7.57
C ASP A 17 4.31 -11.17 -8.16
N VAL A 18 3.46 -12.12 -7.78
CA VAL A 18 3.52 -13.51 -8.23
C VAL A 18 2.13 -14.00 -8.63
N THR A 19 2.07 -14.83 -9.66
CA THR A 19 0.79 -15.34 -10.20
C THR A 19 0.60 -16.85 -10.02
N ASN A 20 1.58 -17.53 -9.44
CA ASN A 20 1.52 -18.96 -9.15
C ASN A 20 2.55 -19.35 -8.08
N VAL A 21 2.47 -20.59 -7.63
CA VAL A 21 3.35 -21.18 -6.61
C VAL A 21 4.82 -21.18 -7.02
N GLU A 22 5.12 -21.46 -8.28
CA GLU A 22 6.49 -21.52 -8.78
C GLU A 22 7.16 -20.14 -8.70
N GLN A 23 6.49 -19.09 -9.16
CA GLN A 23 6.97 -17.72 -9.05
C GLN A 23 7.16 -17.29 -7.61
N ALA A 24 6.26 -17.71 -6.70
CA ALA A 24 6.38 -17.40 -5.28
C ALA A 24 7.64 -18.00 -4.65
N LYS A 25 7.96 -19.25 -4.98
CA LYS A 25 9.20 -19.93 -4.54
C LYS A 25 10.43 -19.25 -5.09
N ILE A 26 10.46 -18.91 -6.38
CA ILE A 26 11.56 -18.17 -7.01
C ILE A 26 11.77 -16.82 -6.32
N ALA A 27 10.68 -16.08 -6.05
CA ALA A 27 10.77 -14.80 -5.35
C ALA A 27 11.36 -14.94 -3.95
N GLN A 28 10.94 -15.95 -3.20
CA GLN A 28 11.48 -16.26 -1.86
C GLN A 28 12.97 -16.60 -1.93
N GLU A 29 13.39 -17.48 -2.84
CA GLU A 29 14.79 -17.86 -3.04
C GLU A 29 15.66 -16.67 -3.46
N ALA A 30 15.10 -15.74 -4.22
CA ALA A 30 15.76 -14.49 -4.62
C ALA A 30 15.85 -13.46 -3.49
N GLY A 31 15.31 -13.74 -2.29
CA GLY A 31 15.40 -12.88 -1.12
C GLY A 31 14.28 -11.82 -1.01
N ALA A 32 13.15 -12.01 -1.66
CA ALA A 32 11.98 -11.16 -1.43
C ALA A 32 11.54 -11.26 0.04
N VAL A 33 11.13 -10.13 0.63
CA VAL A 33 10.65 -10.09 2.02
C VAL A 33 9.16 -10.42 2.14
N ALA A 34 8.43 -10.36 1.03
CA ALA A 34 7.04 -10.75 0.91
C ALA A 34 6.70 -10.97 -0.57
N VAL A 35 5.61 -11.68 -0.82
CA VAL A 35 5.01 -11.79 -2.17
C VAL A 35 3.59 -11.23 -2.17
N MET A 36 3.19 -10.67 -3.30
CA MET A 36 1.82 -10.26 -3.58
C MET A 36 1.19 -11.29 -4.50
N ALA A 37 0.20 -12.04 -3.99
CA ALA A 37 -0.50 -13.05 -4.76
C ALA A 37 -1.56 -12.41 -5.66
N LEU A 38 -1.40 -12.55 -6.97
CA LEU A 38 -2.26 -11.96 -8.00
C LEU A 38 -2.61 -13.00 -9.05
N GLU A 39 -3.85 -13.01 -9.55
CA GLU A 39 -4.19 -13.74 -10.78
C GLU A 39 -3.61 -13.07 -12.02
N ARG A 40 -3.63 -11.74 -12.02
CA ARG A 40 -3.13 -10.90 -13.09
C ARG A 40 -2.28 -9.78 -12.52
N VAL A 41 -1.11 -9.57 -13.09
CA VAL A 41 -0.29 -8.40 -12.75
C VAL A 41 -0.95 -7.10 -13.26
N PRO A 42 -0.63 -5.95 -12.66
CA PRO A 42 -1.26 -4.67 -13.03
C PRO A 42 -1.23 -4.35 -14.54
N ALA A 43 -0.18 -4.76 -15.24
CA ALA A 43 -0.07 -4.58 -16.68
C ALA A 43 -1.12 -5.37 -17.46
N ASP A 44 -1.43 -6.59 -17.02
CA ASP A 44 -2.44 -7.44 -17.66
C ASP A 44 -3.85 -6.92 -17.38
N ILE A 45 -4.12 -6.49 -16.14
CA ILE A 45 -5.40 -5.86 -15.77
C ILE A 45 -5.67 -4.65 -16.65
N ARG A 46 -4.66 -3.80 -16.84
CA ARG A 46 -4.77 -2.60 -17.69
C ARG A 46 -5.01 -2.95 -19.15
N ARG A 47 -4.33 -3.97 -19.68
CA ARG A 47 -4.46 -4.40 -21.07
C ARG A 47 -5.83 -5.02 -21.37
N GLU A 48 -6.32 -5.86 -20.49
CA GLU A 48 -7.55 -6.62 -20.67
C GLU A 48 -8.80 -5.79 -20.39
N GLY A 49 -8.70 -4.79 -19.50
CA GLY A 49 -9.84 -3.98 -19.08
C GLY A 49 -10.88 -4.76 -18.27
N GLY A 50 -12.10 -4.20 -18.18
CA GLY A 50 -13.19 -4.81 -17.44
C GLY A 50 -13.08 -4.67 -15.92
N VAL A 51 -13.87 -5.46 -15.20
CA VAL A 51 -13.90 -5.44 -13.72
C VAL A 51 -12.82 -6.34 -13.16
N ALA A 52 -11.87 -5.76 -12.44
CA ALA A 52 -10.83 -6.48 -11.72
C ALA A 52 -11.21 -6.60 -10.23
N ARG A 53 -11.27 -7.84 -9.73
CA ARG A 53 -11.63 -8.20 -8.35
C ARG A 53 -10.45 -8.82 -7.63
N MET A 54 -10.64 -9.16 -6.34
CA MET A 54 -9.66 -9.97 -5.61
C MET A 54 -9.40 -11.29 -6.33
N SER A 55 -8.19 -11.82 -6.16
CA SER A 55 -7.78 -13.09 -6.76
C SER A 55 -8.47 -14.29 -6.10
N ASP A 56 -8.50 -15.42 -6.81
CA ASP A 56 -9.11 -16.66 -6.33
C ASP A 56 -8.54 -17.08 -4.97
N PRO A 57 -9.38 -17.30 -3.94
CA PRO A 57 -8.96 -17.77 -2.63
C PRO A 57 -8.15 -19.06 -2.65
N LYS A 58 -8.43 -19.97 -3.59
CA LYS A 58 -7.69 -21.23 -3.73
C LYS A 58 -6.23 -20.96 -4.12
N MET A 59 -6.02 -20.14 -5.15
CA MET A 59 -4.67 -19.77 -5.60
C MET A 59 -3.89 -19.06 -4.48
N ILE A 60 -4.53 -18.15 -3.74
CA ILE A 60 -3.90 -17.45 -2.62
C ILE A 60 -3.45 -18.45 -1.54
N ARG A 61 -4.28 -19.43 -1.19
CA ARG A 61 -3.93 -20.49 -0.21
C ARG A 61 -2.75 -21.35 -0.70
N GLU A 62 -2.78 -21.75 -1.97
CA GLU A 62 -1.69 -22.55 -2.56
C GLU A 62 -0.36 -21.79 -2.50
N ILE A 63 -0.34 -20.50 -2.78
CA ILE A 63 0.86 -19.67 -2.66
C ILE A 63 1.28 -19.58 -1.18
N LYS A 64 0.33 -19.32 -0.28
CA LYS A 64 0.62 -19.18 1.16
C LYS A 64 1.22 -20.46 1.76
N GLU A 65 0.74 -21.62 1.35
CA GLU A 65 1.26 -22.93 1.79
C GLU A 65 2.65 -23.24 1.23
N ALA A 66 3.01 -22.63 0.11
CA ALA A 66 4.24 -22.94 -0.62
C ALA A 66 5.47 -22.14 -0.17
N VAL A 67 5.28 -21.02 0.55
CA VAL A 67 6.36 -20.12 0.98
C VAL A 67 6.30 -19.85 2.48
N SER A 68 7.43 -19.51 3.08
CA SER A 68 7.54 -19.13 4.48
C SER A 68 7.56 -17.61 4.71
N ILE A 69 7.77 -16.83 3.67
CA ILE A 69 7.69 -15.35 3.72
C ILE A 69 6.23 -14.90 3.71
N PRO A 70 5.93 -13.71 4.24
CA PRO A 70 4.58 -13.15 4.22
C PRO A 70 3.96 -13.10 2.83
N VAL A 71 2.66 -13.42 2.77
CA VAL A 71 1.86 -13.34 1.55
C VAL A 71 0.83 -12.23 1.68
N MET A 72 0.84 -11.33 0.71
CA MET A 72 -0.10 -10.22 0.57
C MET A 72 -1.13 -10.53 -0.50
N ALA A 73 -2.31 -9.96 -0.38
CA ALA A 73 -3.34 -10.02 -1.42
C ALA A 73 -4.07 -8.67 -1.50
N LYS A 74 -4.69 -8.42 -2.66
CA LYS A 74 -5.41 -7.17 -2.92
C LYS A 74 -6.90 -7.32 -2.71
N ALA A 75 -7.50 -6.31 -2.05
CA ALA A 75 -8.93 -6.08 -2.00
C ALA A 75 -9.29 -4.81 -2.80
N ARG A 76 -10.49 -4.77 -3.35
CA ARG A 76 -11.01 -3.56 -3.99
C ARG A 76 -11.25 -2.45 -2.98
N ILE A 77 -11.05 -1.20 -3.38
CA ILE A 77 -11.34 -0.04 -2.53
C ILE A 77 -12.82 -0.10 -2.05
N GLY A 78 -13.02 -0.02 -0.74
CA GLY A 78 -14.33 -0.03 -0.08
C GLY A 78 -15.00 -1.40 0.04
N HIS A 79 -14.38 -2.47 -0.48
CA HIS A 79 -14.99 -3.81 -0.48
C HIS A 79 -14.65 -4.61 0.79
N PHE A 80 -15.34 -4.31 1.89
CA PHE A 80 -15.06 -4.95 3.18
C PHE A 80 -15.25 -6.48 3.16
N VAL A 81 -16.15 -7.02 2.33
CA VAL A 81 -16.34 -8.48 2.23
C VAL A 81 -15.12 -9.18 1.64
N GLU A 82 -14.46 -8.60 0.62
CA GLU A 82 -13.19 -9.13 0.12
C GLU A 82 -12.13 -9.15 1.22
N ALA A 83 -12.04 -8.10 2.03
CA ALA A 83 -11.13 -8.06 3.17
C ALA A 83 -11.45 -9.12 4.23
N GLN A 84 -12.73 -9.37 4.51
CA GLN A 84 -13.17 -10.44 5.41
C GLN A 84 -12.77 -11.82 4.89
N ILE A 85 -12.93 -12.07 3.58
CA ILE A 85 -12.51 -13.33 2.95
C ILE A 85 -10.99 -13.50 3.08
N LEU A 86 -10.20 -12.46 2.80
CA LEU A 86 -8.75 -12.49 2.90
C LEU A 86 -8.28 -12.71 4.34
N GLN A 87 -8.92 -12.07 5.32
CA GLN A 87 -8.63 -12.31 6.72
C GLN A 87 -8.95 -13.75 7.12
N ALA A 88 -10.08 -14.31 6.67
CA ALA A 88 -10.48 -15.69 6.94
C ALA A 88 -9.52 -16.72 6.31
N ILE A 89 -8.91 -16.42 5.18
CA ILE A 89 -7.84 -17.23 4.57
C ILE A 89 -6.56 -17.19 5.42
N GLY A 90 -6.41 -16.17 6.27
CA GLY A 90 -5.21 -15.95 7.07
C GLY A 90 -4.09 -15.29 6.29
N ILE A 91 -4.42 -14.41 5.33
CA ILE A 91 -3.42 -13.62 4.61
C ILE A 91 -2.66 -12.70 5.58
N ASP A 92 -1.39 -12.40 5.30
CA ASP A 92 -0.54 -11.66 6.24
C ASP A 92 -0.72 -10.14 6.14
N TYR A 93 -1.00 -9.62 4.95
CA TYR A 93 -1.29 -8.20 4.68
C TYR A 93 -2.33 -8.07 3.57
N ILE A 94 -3.24 -7.10 3.72
CA ILE A 94 -4.21 -6.74 2.67
C ILE A 94 -3.79 -5.42 2.03
N ASP A 95 -3.65 -5.39 0.72
CA ASP A 95 -3.50 -4.16 -0.06
C ASP A 95 -4.87 -3.73 -0.58
N GLU A 96 -5.46 -2.69 0.01
CA GLU A 96 -6.65 -2.03 -0.53
C GLU A 96 -6.21 -1.19 -1.72
N SER A 97 -6.44 -1.70 -2.93
CA SER A 97 -5.68 -1.29 -4.10
C SER A 97 -6.53 -0.64 -5.18
N GLU A 98 -6.04 0.52 -5.64
CA GLU A 98 -6.55 1.23 -6.83
C GLU A 98 -6.31 0.49 -8.15
N VAL A 99 -5.49 -0.56 -8.16
CA VAL A 99 -5.27 -1.42 -9.35
C VAL A 99 -6.52 -2.23 -9.68
N LEU A 100 -7.27 -2.63 -8.65
CA LEU A 100 -8.56 -3.28 -8.83
C LEU A 100 -9.66 -2.24 -9.06
N THR A 101 -10.80 -2.69 -9.60
CA THR A 101 -11.96 -1.82 -9.80
C THR A 101 -12.54 -1.40 -8.45
N PRO A 102 -12.66 -0.10 -8.13
CA PRO A 102 -13.25 0.35 -6.89
C PRO A 102 -14.67 -0.19 -6.69
N SER A 103 -15.02 -0.52 -5.47
CA SER A 103 -16.37 -0.92 -5.07
C SER A 103 -17.15 0.22 -4.45
N ASP A 104 -16.46 1.23 -3.95
CA ASP A 104 -17.04 2.43 -3.36
C ASP A 104 -16.21 3.65 -3.80
N ASP A 105 -16.87 4.70 -4.27
CA ASP A 105 -16.24 5.93 -4.74
C ASP A 105 -15.93 6.89 -3.59
N GLU A 106 -16.65 6.78 -2.48
CA GLU A 106 -16.56 7.73 -1.36
C GLU A 106 -15.75 7.16 -0.20
N ASN A 107 -15.92 5.86 0.09
CA ASN A 107 -15.37 5.26 1.30
C ASN A 107 -14.35 4.18 0.99
N HIS A 108 -13.23 4.23 1.74
CA HIS A 108 -12.30 3.11 1.87
C HIS A 108 -12.79 2.16 2.99
N ILE A 109 -12.24 0.95 3.01
CA ILE A 109 -12.51 -0.01 4.08
C ILE A 109 -12.09 0.61 5.42
N TYR A 110 -12.95 0.50 6.44
CA TYR A 110 -12.62 0.87 7.81
C TYR A 110 -11.76 -0.23 8.44
N LYS A 111 -10.47 0.01 8.49
CA LYS A 111 -9.44 -1.01 8.74
C LYS A 111 -9.31 -1.38 10.22
N GLN A 112 -9.91 -0.58 11.11
CA GLN A 112 -9.92 -0.86 12.54
C GLN A 112 -10.84 -2.04 12.92
N ASP A 113 -11.73 -2.44 12.01
CA ASP A 113 -12.59 -3.64 12.18
C ASP A 113 -11.85 -4.95 11.87
N PHE A 114 -10.57 -4.88 11.51
CA PHE A 114 -9.75 -6.03 11.10
C PHE A 114 -8.50 -6.18 11.95
N ASP A 115 -8.11 -7.42 12.19
CA ASP A 115 -6.89 -7.75 12.95
C ASP A 115 -5.62 -7.80 12.08
N ILE A 116 -5.77 -7.74 10.77
CA ILE A 116 -4.71 -7.83 9.78
C ILE A 116 -4.22 -6.44 9.34
N PRO A 117 -2.90 -6.24 9.10
CA PRO A 117 -2.38 -4.98 8.60
C PRO A 117 -2.80 -4.69 7.15
N PHE A 118 -3.21 -3.43 6.90
CA PHE A 118 -3.55 -2.92 5.59
C PHE A 118 -2.46 -2.04 5.01
N VAL A 119 -2.24 -2.21 3.71
CA VAL A 119 -1.44 -1.32 2.86
C VAL A 119 -2.35 -0.51 1.96
N CYS A 120 -2.11 0.78 1.82
CA CYS A 120 -2.84 1.64 0.90
C CYS A 120 -1.88 2.48 0.06
N GLY A 121 -2.32 2.82 -1.15
CA GLY A 121 -1.62 3.78 -2.00
C GLY A 121 -1.96 5.23 -1.65
N ALA A 122 -1.00 6.14 -1.86
CA ALA A 122 -1.23 7.57 -1.77
C ALA A 122 -0.42 8.33 -2.82
N ARG A 123 -0.97 9.46 -3.29
CA ARG A 123 -0.34 10.39 -4.24
C ARG A 123 0.31 11.59 -3.55
N ASN A 124 -0.19 11.93 -2.36
CA ASN A 124 0.21 13.09 -1.56
C ASN A 124 0.01 12.82 -0.07
N LEU A 125 0.46 13.75 0.75
CA LEU A 125 0.39 13.62 2.20
C LEU A 125 -1.06 13.56 2.72
N GLY A 126 -1.95 14.39 2.21
CA GLY A 126 -3.36 14.41 2.66
C GLY A 126 -4.03 13.05 2.45
N GLU A 127 -3.86 12.44 1.28
CA GLU A 127 -4.38 11.10 1.00
C GLU A 127 -3.76 10.05 1.93
N ALA A 128 -2.44 10.12 2.16
CA ALA A 128 -1.76 9.20 3.08
C ALA A 128 -2.31 9.31 4.51
N LEU A 129 -2.48 10.51 5.02
CA LEU A 129 -2.99 10.73 6.37
C LEU A 129 -4.45 10.30 6.53
N ARG A 130 -5.29 10.46 5.50
CA ARG A 130 -6.65 9.91 5.52
C ARG A 130 -6.64 8.39 5.61
N ARG A 131 -5.82 7.70 4.82
CA ARG A 131 -5.68 6.22 4.89
C ARG A 131 -5.16 5.76 6.26
N ILE A 132 -4.21 6.48 6.84
CA ILE A 132 -3.70 6.20 8.19
C ILE A 132 -4.78 6.42 9.24
N GLY A 133 -5.57 7.48 9.14
CA GLY A 133 -6.72 7.73 10.01
C GLY A 133 -7.76 6.61 9.97
N GLU A 134 -7.95 5.96 8.82
CA GLU A 134 -8.82 4.79 8.65
C GLU A 134 -8.19 3.49 9.17
N GLY A 135 -6.93 3.50 9.58
CA GLY A 135 -6.23 2.35 10.15
C GLY A 135 -5.19 1.69 9.25
N ALA A 136 -4.78 2.30 8.14
CA ALA A 136 -3.69 1.76 7.32
C ALA A 136 -2.39 1.69 8.12
N SER A 137 -1.67 0.56 8.00
CA SER A 137 -0.41 0.29 8.69
C SER A 137 0.82 0.56 7.83
N MET A 138 0.63 0.71 6.53
CA MET A 138 1.68 1.01 5.56
C MET A 138 1.10 1.85 4.42
N ILE A 139 1.90 2.79 3.94
CA ILE A 139 1.57 3.60 2.75
C ILE A 139 2.59 3.28 1.66
N ARG A 140 2.10 3.08 0.44
CA ARG A 140 2.93 3.01 -0.77
C ARG A 140 2.65 4.19 -1.70
N THR A 141 3.63 4.60 -2.45
CA THR A 141 3.44 5.58 -3.52
C THR A 141 2.63 4.95 -4.65
N LYS A 142 1.53 5.59 -5.05
CA LYS A 142 0.66 5.05 -6.12
C LYS A 142 1.38 4.87 -7.45
N GLY A 143 1.98 5.92 -7.96
CA GLY A 143 2.50 5.91 -9.32
C GLY A 143 1.40 5.61 -10.35
N GLU A 144 1.80 5.05 -11.47
CA GLU A 144 0.90 4.56 -12.52
C GLU A 144 1.23 3.07 -12.80
N ALA A 145 0.64 2.19 -12.01
CA ALA A 145 0.92 0.76 -12.06
C ALA A 145 0.56 0.17 -13.43
N GLY A 146 1.40 -0.76 -13.91
CA GLY A 146 1.17 -1.51 -15.14
C GLY A 146 1.52 -0.80 -16.44
N THR A 147 2.04 0.44 -16.39
CA THR A 147 2.43 1.18 -17.62
C THR A 147 3.91 1.10 -17.93
N GLY A 148 4.76 0.72 -16.96
CA GLY A 148 6.22 0.84 -17.08
C GLY A 148 6.73 2.29 -17.04
N ASN A 149 5.84 3.28 -17.10
CA ASN A 149 6.19 4.69 -16.97
C ASN A 149 6.34 5.06 -15.48
N VAL A 150 7.55 5.42 -15.09
CA VAL A 150 7.89 5.74 -13.70
C VAL A 150 7.67 7.20 -13.31
N ILE A 151 7.33 8.07 -14.27
CA ILE A 151 7.25 9.51 -14.04
C ILE A 151 6.20 9.87 -12.98
N GLU A 152 5.06 9.18 -12.99
CA GLU A 152 3.99 9.39 -11.99
C GLU A 152 4.43 8.95 -10.59
N ALA A 153 5.18 7.86 -10.48
CA ALA A 153 5.73 7.42 -9.20
C ALA A 153 6.71 8.46 -8.62
N VAL A 154 7.58 9.01 -9.47
CA VAL A 154 8.49 10.09 -9.07
C VAL A 154 7.72 11.35 -8.67
N ARG A 155 6.70 11.72 -9.43
CA ARG A 155 5.86 12.89 -9.15
C ARG A 155 5.16 12.75 -7.80
N HIS A 156 4.49 11.62 -7.55
CA HIS A 156 3.79 11.38 -6.28
C HIS A 156 4.76 11.33 -5.09
N PHE A 157 5.92 10.68 -5.25
CA PHE A 157 6.93 10.67 -4.21
C PHE A 157 7.44 12.08 -3.88
N ARG A 158 7.77 12.88 -4.90
CA ARG A 158 8.21 14.27 -4.71
C ARG A 158 7.12 15.15 -4.09
N THR A 159 5.86 14.96 -4.48
CA THR A 159 4.72 15.65 -3.88
C THR A 159 4.62 15.31 -2.39
N MET A 160 4.70 14.03 -2.03
CA MET A 160 4.71 13.59 -0.63
C MET A 160 5.82 14.28 0.18
N GLN A 161 7.06 14.30 -0.34
CA GLN A 161 8.19 14.94 0.33
C GLN A 161 8.00 16.46 0.47
N LYS A 162 7.48 17.12 -0.57
CA LYS A 162 7.18 18.55 -0.55
C LYS A 162 6.13 18.87 0.52
N ASP A 163 5.07 18.07 0.59
CA ASP A 163 4.01 18.24 1.58
C ASP A 163 4.51 18.03 3.00
N ILE A 164 5.32 16.98 3.24
CA ILE A 164 5.95 16.74 4.54
C ILE A 164 6.83 17.92 4.95
N ASN A 165 7.66 18.45 4.04
CA ASN A 165 8.51 19.59 4.31
C ASN A 165 7.68 20.86 4.61
N ARG A 166 6.58 21.08 3.88
CA ARG A 166 5.66 22.18 4.14
C ARG A 166 5.10 22.11 5.55
N VAL A 167 4.58 20.95 5.96
CA VAL A 167 4.02 20.71 7.30
C VAL A 167 5.09 20.90 8.38
N LYS A 168 6.28 20.34 8.16
CA LYS A 168 7.42 20.46 9.10
C LYS A 168 7.85 21.90 9.33
N SER A 169 7.80 22.74 8.29
CA SER A 169 8.23 24.15 8.34
C SER A 169 7.13 25.12 8.75
N ALA A 170 5.88 24.67 8.87
CA ALA A 170 4.75 25.49 9.26
C ALA A 170 4.84 25.92 10.74
N THR A 171 4.22 27.02 11.08
CA THR A 171 4.01 27.41 12.49
C THR A 171 2.83 26.61 13.06
N SER A 172 2.79 26.45 14.38
CA SER A 172 1.70 25.73 15.05
C SER A 172 0.32 26.33 14.74
N SER A 173 0.25 27.64 14.52
CA SER A 173 -1.01 28.33 14.15
C SER A 173 -1.52 28.01 12.76
N GLU A 174 -0.65 27.54 11.85
CA GLU A 174 -1.01 27.18 10.47
C GLU A 174 -1.49 25.74 10.34
N LEU A 175 -1.18 24.85 11.32
CA LEU A 175 -1.43 23.41 11.19
C LEU A 175 -2.92 23.08 11.03
N MET A 176 -3.81 23.79 11.69
CA MET A 176 -5.25 23.58 11.54
C MET A 176 -5.74 23.93 10.13
N HIS A 177 -5.21 25.01 9.55
CA HIS A 177 -5.52 25.39 8.19
C HIS A 177 -5.02 24.34 7.19
N ILE A 178 -3.78 23.88 7.35
CA ILE A 178 -3.18 22.82 6.53
C ILE A 178 -3.99 21.51 6.62
N ALA A 179 -4.40 21.12 7.83
CA ALA A 179 -5.23 19.93 8.01
C ALA A 179 -6.56 20.03 7.27
N LYS A 180 -7.23 21.17 7.32
CA LYS A 180 -8.46 21.44 6.57
C LYS A 180 -8.24 21.41 5.05
N GLU A 181 -7.18 22.05 4.56
CA GLU A 181 -6.82 22.08 3.15
C GLU A 181 -6.54 20.68 2.60
N MET A 182 -5.83 19.85 3.37
CA MET A 182 -5.50 18.47 2.99
C MET A 182 -6.68 17.50 3.22
N GLY A 183 -7.71 17.88 3.95
CA GLY A 183 -8.75 16.97 4.41
C GLY A 183 -8.21 15.85 5.29
N ALA A 184 -7.18 16.13 6.09
CA ALA A 184 -6.47 15.15 6.92
C ALA A 184 -6.80 15.31 8.41
N PRO A 185 -6.73 14.22 9.21
CA PRO A 185 -6.86 14.29 10.65
C PRO A 185 -5.80 15.23 11.25
N PHE A 186 -6.24 16.14 12.13
CA PHE A 186 -5.37 17.17 12.69
C PHE A 186 -4.22 16.61 13.53
N ASP A 187 -4.49 15.60 14.33
CA ASP A 187 -3.50 14.91 15.16
C ASP A 187 -2.38 14.28 14.32
N LEU A 188 -2.72 13.74 13.15
CA LEU A 188 -1.74 13.18 12.22
C LEU A 188 -0.91 14.27 11.53
N VAL A 189 -1.50 15.44 11.26
CA VAL A 189 -0.74 16.60 10.75
C VAL A 189 0.23 17.10 11.81
N CYS A 190 -0.18 17.17 13.07
CA CYS A 190 0.70 17.50 14.20
C CYS A 190 1.85 16.49 14.32
N TYR A 191 1.56 15.20 14.21
CA TYR A 191 2.61 14.17 14.20
C TYR A 191 3.68 14.41 13.12
N VAL A 192 3.23 14.70 11.88
CA VAL A 192 4.15 14.97 10.78
C VAL A 192 4.96 16.25 11.02
N HIS A 193 4.35 17.28 11.61
CA HIS A 193 5.03 18.51 11.99
C HIS A 193 6.18 18.24 12.98
N GLU A 194 5.92 17.47 14.02
CA GLU A 194 6.88 17.16 15.08
C GLU A 194 8.01 16.22 14.58
N HIS A 195 7.66 15.19 13.81
CA HIS A 195 8.58 14.11 13.47
C HIS A 195 9.15 14.19 12.06
N GLY A 196 8.58 15.00 11.17
CA GLY A 196 8.99 15.11 9.76
C GLY A 196 8.84 13.84 8.93
N LYS A 197 7.95 12.93 9.35
CA LYS A 197 7.69 11.63 8.69
C LYS A 197 6.28 11.13 8.99
N LEU A 198 5.83 10.13 8.24
CA LEU A 198 4.58 9.43 8.53
C LEU A 198 4.70 8.57 9.81
N PRO A 199 3.60 8.36 10.56
CA PRO A 199 3.57 7.46 11.73
C PRO A 199 3.58 5.98 11.38
N VAL A 200 3.61 5.65 10.09
CA VAL A 200 3.65 4.28 9.53
C VAL A 200 4.76 4.16 8.49
N LEU A 201 5.07 2.93 8.09
CA LEU A 201 6.03 2.69 7.02
C LEU A 201 5.54 3.32 5.71
N HIS A 202 6.39 4.14 5.09
CA HIS A 202 6.20 4.62 3.72
C HIS A 202 7.17 3.89 2.80
N ALA A 203 6.63 3.10 1.89
CA ALA A 203 7.39 2.42 0.86
C ALA A 203 7.28 3.21 -0.46
N PRO A 204 8.30 3.98 -0.84
CA PRO A 204 8.36 4.51 -2.18
C PRO A 204 8.50 3.35 -3.17
N ARG A 205 7.76 3.42 -4.28
CA ARG A 205 7.95 2.47 -5.38
C ARG A 205 9.41 2.57 -5.83
N ARG A 206 10.19 1.53 -5.60
CA ARG A 206 11.61 1.55 -5.99
C ARG A 206 11.71 1.62 -7.51
N LEU A 207 12.33 2.70 -7.97
CA LEU A 207 12.80 2.83 -9.33
C LEU A 207 14.17 2.16 -9.36
N ARG A 208 14.30 0.97 -9.94
CA ARG A 208 15.60 0.39 -10.21
C ARG A 208 16.36 1.35 -11.14
N ARG A 209 17.50 1.80 -10.72
CA ARG A 209 18.44 2.45 -11.64
C ARG A 209 18.93 1.39 -12.63
N PRO A 210 19.07 1.72 -13.93
CA PRO A 210 19.52 0.76 -14.94
C PRO A 210 20.91 0.17 -14.69
N ASP A 211 21.69 0.81 -13.83
CA ASP A 211 23.09 0.51 -13.51
C ASP A 211 23.31 -0.37 -12.26
N GLY A 212 22.22 -0.83 -11.63
CA GLY A 212 22.33 -1.78 -10.50
C GLY A 212 22.97 -1.23 -9.23
N GLN A 213 23.15 0.09 -9.12
CA GLN A 213 23.63 0.74 -7.89
C GLN A 213 22.44 1.15 -7.03
N ASP A 214 22.37 0.61 -5.82
CA ASP A 214 21.40 0.93 -4.76
C ASP A 214 21.57 2.34 -4.16
#